data_ab77fe45190438063e1d074af52b55dd
#
_entry.id   ab77fe45190438063e1d074af52b55dd
#
_cell.length_a   1.000
_cell.length_b   1.000
_cell.length_c   1.000
_cell.angle_alpha   90.00
_cell.angle_beta   90.00
_cell.angle_gamma   90.00
#
_symmetry.space_group_name_H-M   'P 1'
#
loop_
_entity.id
_entity.type
_entity.pdbx_description
1 polymer ?
#
loop_
_entity_poly.entity_id
_entity_poly.type
_entity_poly.pdbx_seq_one_letter_code
_entity_poly.pdbx_strand_id
1 'polypeptide(L)'
;MRLLYVIHQFFPDCHSGTEQYCLAIAREARRCGDEVTVLSLHWDYNRSKPAIELFEQPYDGFRVLRLNHWLEVNPNGVLRDYENLHLEGWYRRVLDDVRPDAVHFFHMRQLGSHLIPLTRRLGVRAVVSLTDFWFLCPRFTLLRADGALCEGPPDGGRGCVACDQPDLAGAVPDAARSAVWSPGARLRALLDRPAVQRECLLQADAVFAPSRFLAELFAANGCAHPRMDVVPYGLEPGRIARAAVARPRTPLRLGFCGVLSPWKAPHIAVAALRAVKPPVALRIHGRLEEPMFADYIGALRAAAKDDARITFAGAYDAKAASQVFADMDALVVPSTWYENTPFVVLEAFAAGVPVIASDLGGLREVVREGHNGALFPAGDAQGLAAAIERVAARPQWFDADGFAAVPTNAAGYDRFRAAYAGS
;
A
#
# COMPACT_ATOMS: atom_id res chain seq x y z
N MET A 1 -4.50 18.93 18.86
CA MET A 1 -3.16 19.21 18.29
C MET A 1 -3.32 19.67 16.86
N ARG A 2 -2.33 20.41 16.34
CA ARG A 2 -2.21 20.70 14.90
C ARG A 2 -1.27 19.69 14.29
N LEU A 3 -1.70 18.99 13.27
CA LEU A 3 -0.98 17.91 12.64
C LEU A 3 -0.76 18.18 11.15
N LEU A 4 0.44 17.93 10.64
CA LEU A 4 0.73 17.93 9.22
C LEU A 4 0.91 16.47 8.76
N TYR A 5 0.04 15.99 7.88
CA TYR A 5 0.16 14.69 7.24
C TYR A 5 0.84 14.83 5.90
N VAL A 6 1.92 14.10 5.68
CA VAL A 6 2.73 14.15 4.46
C VAL A 6 2.58 12.85 3.69
N ILE A 7 2.14 12.97 2.44
CA ILE A 7 1.89 11.83 1.56
C ILE A 7 2.22 12.20 0.11
N HIS A 8 2.78 11.25 -0.66
CA HIS A 8 3.24 11.51 -2.02
C HIS A 8 2.12 11.81 -3.02
N GLN A 9 0.92 11.29 -2.80
CA GLN A 9 -0.29 11.52 -3.62
C GLN A 9 -1.53 11.45 -2.74
N PHE A 10 -2.64 12.10 -3.15
CA PHE A 10 -3.85 12.17 -2.34
C PHE A 10 -5.10 12.34 -3.20
N PHE A 11 -6.28 12.21 -2.56
CA PHE A 11 -7.57 12.46 -3.18
C PHE A 11 -7.72 13.89 -3.73
N PRO A 12 -8.53 14.12 -4.78
CA PRO A 12 -9.36 13.13 -5.50
C PRO A 12 -8.60 12.36 -6.57
N ASP A 13 -7.35 12.75 -6.90
CA ASP A 13 -6.63 12.24 -8.08
C ASP A 13 -6.17 10.79 -7.88
N CYS A 14 -5.80 10.43 -6.64
CA CYS A 14 -5.31 9.11 -6.26
C CYS A 14 -6.04 8.59 -5.03
N HIS A 15 -6.40 7.30 -5.02
CA HIS A 15 -7.20 6.68 -3.97
C HIS A 15 -6.85 5.21 -3.73
N SER A 16 -5.55 4.89 -3.75
CA SER A 16 -5.05 3.55 -3.40
C SER A 16 -5.07 3.29 -1.88
N GLY A 17 -4.53 2.19 -1.42
CA GLY A 17 -4.58 1.82 -0.01
C GLY A 17 -3.91 2.84 0.92
N THR A 18 -2.78 3.43 0.51
CA THR A 18 -2.06 4.42 1.32
C THR A 18 -2.85 5.71 1.51
N GLU A 19 -3.49 6.22 0.43
CA GLU A 19 -4.32 7.42 0.50
C GLU A 19 -5.58 7.18 1.33
N GLN A 20 -6.22 6.02 1.16
CA GLN A 20 -7.38 5.64 1.97
C GLN A 20 -7.01 5.57 3.46
N TYR A 21 -5.85 4.98 3.79
CA TYR A 21 -5.35 4.92 5.15
C TYR A 21 -5.08 6.32 5.72
N CYS A 22 -4.35 7.16 5.00
CA CYS A 22 -4.08 8.55 5.42
C CYS A 22 -5.38 9.32 5.70
N LEU A 23 -6.36 9.24 4.79
CA LEU A 23 -7.66 9.88 4.95
C LEU A 23 -8.44 9.33 6.16
N ALA A 24 -8.43 8.02 6.36
CA ALA A 24 -9.12 7.38 7.49
C ALA A 24 -8.52 7.83 8.83
N ILE A 25 -7.19 7.93 8.93
CA ILE A 25 -6.52 8.45 10.13
C ILE A 25 -6.75 9.95 10.30
N ALA A 26 -6.83 10.73 9.22
CA ALA A 26 -7.18 12.16 9.30
C ALA A 26 -8.61 12.37 9.83
N ARG A 27 -9.57 11.56 9.40
CA ARG A 27 -10.94 11.58 9.92
C ARG A 27 -10.99 11.24 11.40
N GLU A 28 -10.20 10.26 11.83
CA GLU A 28 -10.11 9.89 13.23
C GLU A 28 -9.49 11.00 14.08
N ALA A 29 -8.43 11.64 13.58
CA ALA A 29 -7.82 12.82 14.21
C ALA A 29 -8.85 13.94 14.43
N ARG A 30 -9.65 14.26 13.40
CA ARG A 30 -10.72 15.25 13.47
C ARG A 30 -11.78 14.86 14.50
N ARG A 31 -12.16 13.58 14.59
CA ARG A 31 -13.09 13.09 15.62
C ARG A 31 -12.55 13.28 17.04
N CYS A 32 -11.23 13.18 17.22
CA CYS A 32 -10.56 13.42 18.49
C CYS A 32 -10.27 14.90 18.76
N GLY A 33 -10.75 15.84 17.92
CA GLY A 33 -10.56 17.26 18.07
C GLY A 33 -9.18 17.77 17.64
N ASP A 34 -8.43 16.99 16.89
CA ASP A 34 -7.14 17.39 16.32
C ASP A 34 -7.36 18.02 14.92
N GLU A 35 -6.59 19.05 14.61
CA GLU A 35 -6.63 19.75 13.32
C GLU A 35 -5.59 19.13 12.37
N VAL A 36 -6.01 18.72 11.18
CA VAL A 36 -5.14 18.08 10.20
C VAL A 36 -5.06 18.92 8.95
N THR A 37 -3.83 19.24 8.53
CA THR A 37 -3.50 19.70 7.18
C THR A 37 -2.75 18.58 6.46
N VAL A 38 -3.08 18.33 5.19
CA VAL A 38 -2.38 17.33 4.36
C VAL A 38 -1.47 18.06 3.38
N LEU A 39 -0.20 17.65 3.30
CA LEU A 39 0.73 18.02 2.24
C LEU A 39 0.88 16.86 1.26
N SER A 40 0.61 17.12 -0.01
CA SER A 40 0.73 16.11 -1.06
C SER A 40 1.36 16.68 -2.32
N LEU A 41 1.98 15.81 -3.13
CA LEU A 41 2.39 16.20 -4.48
C LEU A 41 1.18 16.32 -5.40
N HIS A 42 1.39 17.11 -6.44
CA HIS A 42 0.54 17.22 -7.61
C HIS A 42 1.42 17.19 -8.86
N TRP A 43 0.99 16.54 -9.91
CA TRP A 43 1.76 16.42 -11.14
C TRP A 43 1.01 17.07 -12.30
N ASP A 44 1.20 18.39 -12.47
CA ASP A 44 0.76 19.13 -13.64
C ASP A 44 2.00 19.58 -14.43
N TYR A 45 2.28 18.87 -15.50
CA TYR A 45 3.42 19.13 -16.38
C TYR A 45 3.19 20.27 -17.36
N ASN A 46 2.39 21.26 -16.99
CA ASN A 46 2.13 22.42 -17.82
C ASN A 46 3.29 23.41 -17.76
N ARG A 47 4.08 23.48 -18.83
CA ARG A 47 5.25 24.39 -18.94
C ARG A 47 4.93 25.88 -18.85
N SER A 48 3.66 26.29 -18.94
CA SER A 48 3.26 27.68 -18.72
C SER A 48 3.19 28.05 -17.23
N LYS A 49 3.25 27.07 -16.33
CA LYS A 49 3.22 27.26 -14.88
C LYS A 49 4.65 27.31 -14.28
N PRO A 50 4.82 27.85 -13.07
CA PRO A 50 6.10 27.77 -12.34
C PRO A 50 6.58 26.34 -12.19
N ALA A 51 7.90 26.13 -12.21
CA ALA A 51 8.50 24.81 -12.06
C ALA A 51 8.20 24.17 -10.71
N ILE A 52 7.99 24.97 -9.66
CA ILE A 52 7.47 24.55 -8.35
C ILE A 52 6.37 25.51 -7.95
N GLU A 53 5.22 25.01 -7.57
CA GLU A 53 4.05 25.76 -7.13
C GLU A 53 3.43 25.08 -5.90
N LEU A 54 3.06 25.89 -4.90
CA LEU A 54 2.28 25.43 -3.75
C LEU A 54 0.90 26.09 -3.82
N PHE A 55 -0.16 25.29 -3.83
CA PHE A 55 -1.54 25.78 -3.84
C PHE A 55 -2.43 24.92 -2.93
N GLU A 56 -3.61 25.40 -2.62
CA GLU A 56 -4.56 24.73 -1.76
C GLU A 56 -5.72 24.14 -2.58
N GLN A 57 -6.01 22.87 -2.32
CA GLN A 57 -7.14 22.15 -2.93
C GLN A 57 -7.81 21.28 -1.85
N PRO A 58 -8.77 21.83 -1.11
CA PRO A 58 -9.43 21.10 -0.01
C PRO A 58 -10.09 19.80 -0.45
N TYR A 59 -10.08 18.80 0.42
CA TYR A 59 -10.77 17.54 0.19
C TYR A 59 -11.37 17.00 1.51
N ASP A 60 -12.59 16.51 1.49
CA ASP A 60 -13.32 15.93 2.63
C ASP A 60 -13.34 16.84 3.88
N GLY A 61 -13.32 18.16 3.67
CA GLY A 61 -13.27 19.15 4.75
C GLY A 61 -11.89 19.31 5.40
N PHE A 62 -10.84 18.70 4.85
CA PHE A 62 -9.45 18.93 5.23
C PHE A 62 -8.80 19.97 4.34
N ARG A 63 -7.92 20.77 4.95
CA ARG A 63 -6.99 21.61 4.21
C ARG A 63 -5.95 20.71 3.54
N VAL A 64 -5.84 20.77 2.21
CA VAL A 64 -4.85 20.00 1.45
C VAL A 64 -3.97 20.97 0.68
N LEU A 65 -2.70 20.97 0.99
CA LEU A 65 -1.66 21.73 0.31
C LEU A 65 -1.06 20.84 -0.77
N ARG A 66 -1.11 21.32 -2.01
CA ARG A 66 -0.58 20.63 -3.20
C ARG A 66 0.74 21.25 -3.59
N LEU A 67 1.78 20.44 -3.60
CA LEU A 67 3.09 20.85 -4.09
C LEU A 67 3.29 20.28 -5.49
N ASN A 68 3.09 21.13 -6.49
CA ASN A 68 3.39 20.77 -7.86
C ASN A 68 4.86 21.00 -8.17
N HIS A 69 5.52 20.03 -8.78
CA HIS A 69 6.88 20.23 -9.29
C HIS A 69 7.09 19.46 -10.59
N TRP A 70 7.89 20.06 -11.47
CA TRP A 70 8.23 19.41 -12.72
C TRP A 70 9.41 18.49 -12.57
N LEU A 71 9.41 17.40 -13.33
CA LEU A 71 10.53 16.45 -13.38
C LEU A 71 11.86 17.09 -13.75
N GLU A 72 11.85 18.18 -14.52
CA GLU A 72 13.02 18.90 -14.98
C GLU A 72 13.75 19.67 -13.85
N VAL A 73 13.08 19.94 -12.73
CA VAL A 73 13.70 20.62 -11.57
C VAL A 73 14.79 19.74 -10.96
N ASN A 74 14.58 18.43 -10.94
CA ASN A 74 15.59 17.46 -10.56
C ASN A 74 15.57 16.28 -11.55
N PRO A 75 16.40 16.32 -12.58
CA PRO A 75 16.39 15.32 -13.65
C PRO A 75 16.93 13.95 -13.23
N ASN A 76 17.67 13.83 -12.13
CA ASN A 76 18.04 12.53 -11.58
C ASN A 76 16.81 11.89 -10.89
N GLY A 77 16.03 11.12 -11.67
CA GLY A 77 14.82 10.47 -11.19
C GLY A 77 15.05 9.51 -10.04
N VAL A 78 16.22 8.88 -9.96
CA VAL A 78 16.59 7.97 -8.87
C VAL A 78 16.80 8.76 -7.57
N LEU A 79 17.60 9.84 -7.63
CA LEU A 79 17.84 10.69 -6.46
C LEU A 79 16.56 11.38 -5.99
N ARG A 80 15.81 11.97 -6.94
CA ARG A 80 14.55 12.65 -6.66
C ARG A 80 13.53 11.77 -5.95
N ASP A 81 13.57 10.46 -6.19
CA ASP A 81 12.63 9.53 -5.56
C ASP A 81 12.71 9.57 -4.03
N TYR A 82 13.91 9.74 -3.47
CA TYR A 82 14.12 9.68 -2.02
C TYR A 82 14.81 10.91 -1.40
N GLU A 83 15.44 11.75 -2.20
CA GLU A 83 16.11 12.99 -1.76
C GLU A 83 15.85 14.11 -2.76
N ASN A 84 14.84 14.94 -2.50
CA ASN A 84 14.43 16.04 -3.35
C ASN A 84 14.66 17.39 -2.68
N LEU A 85 15.94 17.78 -2.59
CA LEU A 85 16.37 18.99 -1.85
C LEU A 85 15.74 20.28 -2.38
N HIS A 86 15.31 20.31 -3.66
CA HIS A 86 14.62 21.47 -4.24
C HIS A 86 13.29 21.80 -3.53
N LEU A 87 12.72 20.84 -2.83
CA LEU A 87 11.45 21.01 -2.11
C LEU A 87 11.64 21.51 -0.66
N GLU A 88 12.86 21.49 -0.10
CA GLU A 88 13.09 21.89 1.31
C GLU A 88 12.57 23.29 1.64
N GLY A 89 12.82 24.28 0.78
CA GLY A 89 12.37 25.65 1.01
C GLY A 89 10.85 25.78 1.03
N TRP A 90 10.16 25.01 0.19
CA TRP A 90 8.71 24.95 0.16
C TRP A 90 8.15 24.21 1.37
N TYR A 91 8.79 23.12 1.77
CA TYR A 91 8.40 22.39 2.96
C TYR A 91 8.54 23.24 4.23
N ARG A 92 9.62 24.02 4.38
CA ARG A 92 9.79 25.00 5.47
C ARG A 92 8.65 26.01 5.51
N ARG A 93 8.26 26.58 4.36
CA ARG A 93 7.11 27.49 4.28
C ARG A 93 5.81 26.82 4.75
N VAL A 94 5.61 25.53 4.41
CA VAL A 94 4.44 24.78 4.90
C VAL A 94 4.50 24.63 6.42
N LEU A 95 5.66 24.33 7.00
CA LEU A 95 5.81 24.24 8.46
C LEU A 95 5.57 25.59 9.15
N ASP A 96 6.04 26.69 8.57
CA ASP A 96 5.84 28.04 9.11
C ASP A 96 4.36 28.48 9.05
N ASP A 97 3.65 28.06 8.00
CA ASP A 97 2.22 28.35 7.81
C ASP A 97 1.34 27.50 8.72
N VAL A 98 1.55 26.18 8.72
CA VAL A 98 0.74 25.22 9.50
C VAL A 98 1.09 25.24 10.98
N ARG A 99 2.36 25.45 11.34
CA ARG A 99 2.92 25.36 12.69
C ARG A 99 2.47 24.10 13.42
N PRO A 100 2.74 22.92 12.86
CA PRO A 100 2.24 21.67 13.41
C PRO A 100 2.96 21.30 14.71
N ASP A 101 2.23 20.67 15.64
CA ASP A 101 2.78 20.05 16.85
C ASP A 101 3.56 18.77 16.48
N ALA A 102 3.11 18.08 15.42
CA ALA A 102 3.79 16.91 14.86
C ALA A 102 3.53 16.79 13.34
N VAL A 103 4.49 16.19 12.65
CA VAL A 103 4.37 15.76 11.26
C VAL A 103 4.26 14.24 11.22
N HIS A 104 3.26 13.72 10.53
CA HIS A 104 3.11 12.30 10.28
C HIS A 104 3.33 11.98 8.80
N PHE A 105 4.36 11.22 8.49
CA PHE A 105 4.74 10.81 7.16
C PHE A 105 4.10 9.45 6.83
N PHE A 106 3.19 9.44 5.83
CA PHE A 106 2.57 8.22 5.33
C PHE A 106 3.31 7.65 4.13
N HIS A 107 3.77 8.52 3.24
CA HIS A 107 4.61 8.14 2.11
C HIS A 107 5.30 9.36 1.50
N MET A 108 6.59 9.23 1.16
CA MET A 108 7.41 10.39 0.76
C MET A 108 8.10 10.23 -0.60
N ARG A 109 7.67 9.30 -1.42
CA ARG A 109 8.21 9.13 -2.76
C ARG A 109 8.16 10.45 -3.52
N GLN A 110 9.30 10.87 -4.09
CA GLN A 110 9.51 12.15 -4.77
C GLN A 110 9.39 13.42 -3.89
N LEU A 111 8.92 13.32 -2.65
CA LEU A 111 9.08 14.36 -1.64
C LEU A 111 10.47 14.28 -0.97
N GLY A 112 10.88 13.08 -0.64
CA GLY A 112 12.18 12.75 -0.06
C GLY A 112 12.13 12.42 1.43
N SER A 113 12.83 11.33 1.81
CA SER A 113 12.95 10.89 3.21
C SER A 113 13.76 11.84 4.08
N HIS A 114 14.60 12.69 3.48
CA HIS A 114 15.36 13.75 4.16
C HIS A 114 14.47 14.75 4.91
N LEU A 115 13.17 14.82 4.58
CA LEU A 115 12.21 15.64 5.32
C LEU A 115 12.00 15.18 6.76
N ILE A 116 12.24 13.90 7.09
CA ILE A 116 12.16 13.37 8.46
C ILE A 116 13.20 14.05 9.36
N PRO A 117 14.54 13.91 9.09
CA PRO A 117 15.54 14.59 9.89
C PRO A 117 15.44 16.12 9.80
N LEU A 118 14.98 16.68 8.69
CA LEU A 118 14.76 18.13 8.58
C LEU A 118 13.68 18.59 9.57
N THR A 119 12.55 17.90 9.65
CA THR A 119 11.45 18.19 10.58
C THR A 119 11.95 18.21 12.03
N ARG A 120 12.74 17.21 12.42
CA ARG A 120 13.31 17.15 13.77
C ARG A 120 14.30 18.26 14.06
N ARG A 121 15.17 18.60 13.09
CA ARG A 121 16.10 19.74 13.24
C ARG A 121 15.36 21.08 13.42
N LEU A 122 14.15 21.18 12.91
CA LEU A 122 13.29 22.36 13.08
C LEU A 122 12.47 22.32 14.38
N GLY A 123 12.70 21.33 15.24
CA GLY A 123 12.05 21.22 16.55
C GLY A 123 10.64 20.64 16.52
N VAL A 124 10.19 20.11 15.38
CA VAL A 124 8.88 19.48 15.22
C VAL A 124 9.03 17.96 15.30
N ARG A 125 8.09 17.28 15.93
CA ARG A 125 8.09 15.82 16.01
C ARG A 125 7.81 15.18 14.66
N ALA A 126 8.57 14.15 14.34
CA ALA A 126 8.46 13.40 13.08
C ALA A 126 8.05 11.95 13.34
N VAL A 127 6.86 11.58 12.91
CA VAL A 127 6.30 10.23 13.03
C VAL A 127 6.14 9.62 11.64
N VAL A 128 6.43 8.34 11.49
CA VAL A 128 6.36 7.63 10.20
C VAL A 128 5.44 6.42 10.29
N SER A 129 4.49 6.30 9.38
CA SER A 129 3.78 5.04 9.11
C SER A 129 4.35 4.36 7.87
N LEU A 130 4.78 3.12 8.03
CA LEU A 130 5.21 2.28 6.91
C LEU A 130 3.97 1.75 6.19
N THR A 131 3.77 2.14 4.95
CA THR A 131 2.59 1.71 4.17
C THR A 131 2.92 0.72 3.07
N ASP A 132 4.20 0.64 2.71
CA ASP A 132 4.76 -0.28 1.72
C ASP A 132 6.26 -0.50 1.95
N PHE A 133 6.98 -0.96 0.93
CA PHE A 133 8.40 -1.29 1.01
C PHE A 133 9.31 -0.18 0.44
N TRP A 134 8.82 1.02 0.22
CA TRP A 134 9.56 2.10 -0.45
C TRP A 134 10.90 2.44 0.23
N PHE A 135 10.99 2.40 1.54
CA PHE A 135 12.27 2.63 2.23
C PHE A 135 13.34 1.57 1.90
N LEU A 136 12.92 0.33 1.60
CA LEU A 136 13.81 -0.78 1.27
C LEU A 136 14.00 -0.95 -0.24
N CYS A 137 12.95 -0.74 -1.02
CA CYS A 137 12.90 -1.09 -2.44
C CYS A 137 12.59 0.14 -3.31
N PRO A 138 13.43 0.49 -4.31
CA PRO A 138 13.14 1.58 -5.23
C PRO A 138 11.86 1.34 -6.05
N ARG A 139 11.49 0.08 -6.28
CA ARG A 139 10.24 -0.33 -6.93
C ARG A 139 9.06 -0.45 -5.96
N PHE A 140 9.23 -0.17 -4.67
CA PHE A 140 8.24 -0.21 -3.57
C PHE A 140 7.43 -1.52 -3.43
N THR A 141 7.73 -2.55 -4.21
CA THR A 141 6.95 -3.81 -4.28
C THR A 141 7.66 -5.01 -3.68
N LEU A 142 8.99 -4.95 -3.50
CA LEU A 142 9.84 -6.11 -3.23
C LEU A 142 9.63 -7.27 -4.22
N LEU A 143 9.27 -6.92 -5.47
CA LEU A 143 9.30 -7.83 -6.62
C LEU A 143 10.49 -7.47 -7.50
N ARG A 144 11.29 -8.46 -7.81
CA ARG A 144 12.37 -8.34 -8.79
C ARG A 144 11.81 -8.15 -10.20
N ALA A 145 12.66 -7.78 -11.14
CA ALA A 145 12.27 -7.62 -12.53
C ALA A 145 11.75 -8.93 -13.16
N ASP A 146 12.23 -10.09 -12.69
CA ASP A 146 11.77 -11.42 -13.08
C ASP A 146 10.48 -11.89 -12.37
N GLY A 147 9.91 -11.06 -11.50
CA GLY A 147 8.71 -11.36 -10.72
C GLY A 147 8.95 -12.15 -9.44
N ALA A 148 10.21 -12.54 -9.14
CA ALA A 148 10.54 -13.21 -7.88
C ALA A 148 10.45 -12.25 -6.70
N LEU A 149 10.10 -12.80 -5.53
CA LEU A 149 10.09 -12.06 -4.27
C LEU A 149 11.52 -11.65 -3.87
N CYS A 150 11.62 -10.49 -3.23
CA CYS A 150 12.86 -9.93 -2.71
C CYS A 150 12.71 -9.66 -1.22
N GLU A 151 13.70 -10.04 -0.42
CA GLU A 151 13.69 -9.84 1.03
C GLU A 151 14.36 -8.52 1.48
N GLY A 152 14.74 -7.68 0.53
CA GLY A 152 15.39 -6.40 0.77
C GLY A 152 16.49 -6.10 -0.24
N PRO A 153 17.23 -4.97 -0.08
CA PRO A 153 18.27 -4.57 -1.04
C PRO A 153 19.48 -5.53 -1.00
N PRO A 154 19.64 -6.42 -2.00
CA PRO A 154 20.74 -7.38 -2.01
C PRO A 154 22.08 -6.67 -2.11
N ASP A 155 23.11 -7.19 -1.42
CA ASP A 155 24.49 -6.68 -1.46
C ASP A 155 24.58 -5.16 -1.21
N GLY A 156 23.82 -4.66 -0.23
CA GLY A 156 23.79 -3.23 0.08
C GLY A 156 23.21 -2.37 -1.04
N GLY A 157 22.33 -2.90 -1.86
CA GLY A 157 21.68 -2.21 -2.98
C GLY A 157 22.32 -2.46 -4.35
N ARG A 158 23.46 -3.14 -4.44
CA ARG A 158 24.07 -3.46 -5.74
C ARG A 158 23.16 -4.32 -6.61
N GLY A 159 22.49 -5.31 -6.00
CA GLY A 159 21.51 -6.14 -6.70
C GLY A 159 20.27 -5.38 -7.18
N CYS A 160 20.00 -4.19 -6.64
CA CYS A 160 18.90 -3.35 -7.11
C CYS A 160 19.17 -2.72 -8.47
N VAL A 161 20.44 -2.60 -8.89
CA VAL A 161 20.81 -1.94 -10.17
C VAL A 161 20.16 -2.68 -11.33
N ALA A 162 20.40 -3.98 -11.46
CA ALA A 162 19.82 -4.77 -12.54
C ALA A 162 18.29 -4.88 -12.45
N CYS A 163 17.74 -4.77 -11.23
CA CYS A 163 16.31 -4.87 -10.99
C CYS A 163 15.53 -3.58 -11.35
N ASP A 164 16.06 -2.41 -10.99
CA ASP A 164 15.36 -1.13 -11.12
C ASP A 164 15.85 -0.30 -12.32
N GLN A 165 17.17 -0.33 -12.60
CA GLN A 165 17.82 0.45 -13.64
C GLN A 165 18.75 -0.44 -14.46
N PRO A 166 18.21 -1.39 -15.24
CA PRO A 166 19.04 -2.36 -15.99
C PRO A 166 19.98 -1.70 -17.00
N ASP A 167 19.66 -0.51 -17.48
CA ASP A 167 20.51 0.31 -18.35
C ASP A 167 21.79 0.80 -17.67
N LEU A 168 21.84 0.79 -16.33
CA LEU A 168 23.01 1.13 -15.54
C LEU A 168 23.90 -0.09 -15.20
N ALA A 169 23.45 -1.30 -15.52
CA ALA A 169 24.24 -2.50 -15.29
C ALA A 169 25.54 -2.42 -16.10
N GLY A 170 26.68 -2.44 -15.42
CA GLY A 170 28.00 -2.25 -16.04
C GLY A 170 28.52 -0.78 -16.05
N ALA A 171 27.72 0.19 -15.65
CA ALA A 171 28.21 1.56 -15.45
C ALA A 171 29.12 1.64 -14.22
N VAL A 172 30.21 2.39 -14.33
CA VAL A 172 31.10 2.67 -13.20
C VAL A 172 30.79 4.05 -12.66
N PRO A 173 30.63 4.22 -11.33
CA PRO A 173 30.46 5.54 -10.74
C PRO A 173 31.67 6.43 -11.07
N ASP A 174 31.44 7.50 -11.81
CA ASP A 174 32.50 8.47 -12.12
C ASP A 174 32.46 9.60 -11.09
N ALA A 175 33.45 9.61 -10.20
CA ALA A 175 33.57 10.64 -9.17
C ALA A 175 33.82 12.03 -9.75
N ALA A 176 34.36 12.13 -10.97
CA ALA A 176 34.70 13.40 -11.60
C ALA A 176 33.54 14.06 -12.35
N ARG A 177 32.48 13.30 -12.66
CA ARG A 177 31.31 13.82 -13.39
C ARG A 177 30.20 14.23 -12.45
N SER A 178 30.07 15.52 -12.24
CA SER A 178 29.00 16.13 -11.44
C SER A 178 27.67 16.30 -12.19
N ALA A 179 27.53 15.83 -13.43
CA ALA A 179 26.29 15.95 -14.18
C ALA A 179 25.21 15.09 -13.55
N VAL A 180 24.20 15.74 -12.98
CA VAL A 180 23.11 15.13 -12.19
C VAL A 180 22.35 14.01 -12.95
N TRP A 181 22.35 14.05 -14.27
CA TRP A 181 21.71 13.05 -15.15
C TRP A 181 22.66 12.01 -15.75
N SER A 182 23.94 12.07 -15.42
CA SER A 182 24.87 11.08 -15.95
C SER A 182 24.55 9.68 -15.45
N PRO A 183 24.83 8.61 -16.22
CA PRO A 183 24.69 7.24 -15.73
C PRO A 183 25.41 6.99 -14.41
N GLY A 184 26.61 7.58 -14.22
CA GLY A 184 27.36 7.47 -12.97
C GLY A 184 26.67 8.14 -11.77
N ALA A 185 26.04 9.31 -11.97
CA ALA A 185 25.29 9.98 -10.92
C ALA A 185 23.99 9.20 -10.53
N ARG A 186 23.29 8.66 -11.52
CA ARG A 186 22.12 7.81 -11.29
C ARG A 186 22.50 6.52 -10.55
N LEU A 187 23.58 5.85 -10.98
CA LEU A 187 24.07 4.64 -10.34
C LEU A 187 24.48 4.91 -8.89
N ARG A 188 25.20 5.99 -8.63
CA ARG A 188 25.56 6.41 -7.25
C ARG A 188 24.33 6.62 -6.39
N ALA A 189 23.35 7.40 -6.88
CA ALA A 189 22.11 7.63 -6.16
C ALA A 189 21.39 6.32 -5.82
N LEU A 190 21.37 5.33 -6.72
CA LEU A 190 20.77 4.04 -6.45
C LEU A 190 21.54 3.21 -5.41
N LEU A 191 22.88 3.24 -5.45
CA LEU A 191 23.73 2.55 -4.48
C LEU A 191 23.69 3.18 -3.09
N ASP A 192 23.59 4.51 -2.98
CA ASP A 192 23.51 5.24 -1.72
C ASP A 192 22.12 5.13 -1.07
N ARG A 193 21.08 4.89 -1.88
CA ARG A 193 19.67 4.89 -1.45
C ARG A 193 19.40 4.06 -0.20
N PRO A 194 19.81 2.78 -0.07
CA PRO A 194 19.49 1.97 1.12
C PRO A 194 20.06 2.57 2.42
N ALA A 195 21.27 3.13 2.36
CA ALA A 195 21.90 3.76 3.53
C ALA A 195 21.17 5.06 3.91
N VAL A 196 20.91 5.93 2.95
CA VAL A 196 20.20 7.21 3.17
C VAL A 196 18.79 6.97 3.69
N GLN A 197 18.05 6.07 3.07
CA GLN A 197 16.68 5.73 3.50
C GLN A 197 16.64 5.20 4.94
N ARG A 198 17.55 4.28 5.27
CA ARG A 198 17.68 3.74 6.62
C ARG A 198 18.02 4.85 7.62
N GLU A 199 19.03 5.67 7.33
CA GLU A 199 19.46 6.76 8.21
C GLU A 199 18.33 7.76 8.46
N CYS A 200 17.60 8.17 7.43
CA CYS A 200 16.45 9.04 7.56
C CYS A 200 15.34 8.43 8.42
N LEU A 201 14.99 7.16 8.18
CA LEU A 201 13.95 6.48 8.93
C LEU A 201 14.30 6.36 10.42
N LEU A 202 15.55 6.01 10.73
CA LEU A 202 16.02 5.86 12.12
C LEU A 202 16.05 7.18 12.90
N GLN A 203 15.97 8.31 12.22
CA GLN A 203 15.86 9.63 12.86
C GLN A 203 14.41 10.03 13.16
N ALA A 204 13.41 9.26 12.82
CA ALA A 204 12.03 9.54 13.24
C ALA A 204 11.88 9.49 14.78
N ASP A 205 10.87 10.15 15.32
CA ASP A 205 10.55 10.05 16.76
C ASP A 205 9.78 8.76 17.09
N ALA A 206 9.02 8.24 16.14
CA ALA A 206 8.36 6.95 16.21
C ALA A 206 8.09 6.42 14.80
N VAL A 207 8.07 5.09 14.66
CA VAL A 207 7.75 4.40 13.40
C VAL A 207 6.65 3.39 13.67
N PHE A 208 5.66 3.33 12.79
CA PHE A 208 4.54 2.41 12.89
C PHE A 208 4.48 1.48 11.68
N ALA A 209 4.37 0.20 11.93
CA ALA A 209 4.18 -0.83 10.91
C ALA A 209 2.76 -1.41 10.99
N PRO A 210 2.08 -1.68 9.87
CA PRO A 210 0.73 -2.25 9.88
C PRO A 210 0.68 -3.74 10.21
N SER A 211 1.82 -4.42 10.21
CA SER A 211 1.94 -5.86 10.49
C SER A 211 3.28 -6.19 11.13
N ARG A 212 3.35 -7.28 11.87
CA ARG A 212 4.62 -7.80 12.39
C ARG A 212 5.55 -8.20 11.27
N PHE A 213 5.01 -8.82 10.23
CA PHE A 213 5.77 -9.15 9.02
C PHE A 213 6.56 -7.94 8.50
N LEU A 214 5.90 -6.79 8.35
CA LEU A 214 6.58 -5.60 7.84
C LEU A 214 7.65 -5.09 8.84
N ALA A 215 7.34 -5.04 10.13
CA ALA A 215 8.29 -4.63 11.16
C ALA A 215 9.53 -5.53 11.19
N GLU A 216 9.35 -6.85 11.14
CA GLU A 216 10.42 -7.84 11.11
C GLU A 216 11.27 -7.73 9.83
N LEU A 217 10.62 -7.54 8.68
CA LEU A 217 11.31 -7.35 7.41
C LEU A 217 12.19 -6.09 7.42
N PHE A 218 11.68 -4.98 7.97
CA PHE A 218 12.46 -3.75 8.13
C PHE A 218 13.62 -3.96 9.11
N ALA A 219 13.40 -4.63 10.22
CA ALA A 219 14.44 -4.96 11.19
C ALA A 219 15.54 -5.84 10.59
N ALA A 220 15.19 -6.86 9.81
CA ALA A 220 16.13 -7.74 9.11
C ALA A 220 17.01 -6.99 8.10
N ASN A 221 16.51 -5.84 7.58
CA ASN A 221 17.24 -4.95 6.66
C ASN A 221 17.95 -3.76 7.36
N GLY A 222 18.17 -3.86 8.68
CA GLY A 222 18.88 -2.84 9.46
C GLY A 222 18.06 -1.59 9.77
N CYS A 223 16.75 -1.63 9.55
CA CYS A 223 15.80 -0.56 9.85
C CYS A 223 15.03 -0.81 11.17
N ALA A 224 15.65 -1.53 12.13
CA ALA A 224 15.10 -1.72 13.47
C ALA A 224 15.06 -0.39 14.22
N HIS A 225 13.91 0.25 14.29
CA HIS A 225 13.75 1.50 15.01
C HIS A 225 13.41 1.24 16.48
N PRO A 226 14.05 1.91 17.47
CA PRO A 226 13.84 1.63 18.91
C PRO A 226 12.40 1.94 19.38
N ARG A 227 11.68 2.78 18.66
CA ARG A 227 10.27 3.09 18.89
C ARG A 227 9.42 2.65 17.68
N MET A 228 9.70 1.47 17.14
CA MET A 228 8.83 0.83 16.16
C MET A 228 7.73 0.08 16.88
N ASP A 229 6.51 0.34 16.45
CA ASP A 229 5.32 -0.28 17.01
C ASP A 229 4.44 -0.85 15.89
N VAL A 230 3.72 -1.94 16.19
CA VAL A 230 2.80 -2.56 15.24
C VAL A 230 1.39 -2.06 15.48
N VAL A 231 0.89 -1.26 14.55
CA VAL A 231 -0.48 -0.72 14.56
C VAL A 231 -1.22 -1.22 13.32
N PRO A 232 -2.02 -2.28 13.42
CA PRO A 232 -2.77 -2.81 12.30
C PRO A 232 -3.69 -1.77 11.68
N TYR A 233 -3.89 -1.85 10.38
CA TYR A 233 -4.93 -1.04 9.72
C TYR A 233 -6.29 -1.35 10.32
N GLY A 234 -7.11 -0.32 10.46
CA GLY A 234 -8.48 -0.43 10.94
C GLY A 234 -9.49 0.01 9.88
N LEU A 235 -10.74 -0.31 10.14
CA LEU A 235 -11.88 0.21 9.39
C LEU A 235 -12.64 1.26 10.21
N GLU A 236 -13.29 2.18 9.52
CA GLU A 236 -14.30 3.03 10.14
C GLU A 236 -15.49 2.17 10.57
N PRO A 237 -16.01 2.35 11.81
CA PRO A 237 -17.19 1.63 12.25
C PRO A 237 -18.38 1.86 11.30
N GLY A 238 -19.06 0.77 10.93
CA GLY A 238 -20.20 0.82 10.02
C GLY A 238 -19.87 1.00 8.53
N ARG A 239 -18.58 1.07 8.14
CA ARG A 239 -18.17 1.13 6.73
C ARG A 239 -18.70 -0.05 5.91
N ILE A 240 -18.70 -1.24 6.48
CA ILE A 240 -19.23 -2.46 5.86
C ILE A 240 -20.31 -3.02 6.77
N ALA A 241 -21.49 -3.21 6.22
CA ALA A 241 -22.58 -3.89 6.88
C ALA A 241 -22.40 -5.41 6.81
N ARG A 242 -22.58 -6.09 7.93
CA ARG A 242 -22.61 -7.55 7.95
C ARG A 242 -23.90 -8.03 7.25
N ALA A 243 -23.75 -8.86 6.23
CA ALA A 243 -24.89 -9.41 5.52
C ALA A 243 -25.56 -10.54 6.33
N ALA A 244 -26.86 -10.42 6.56
CA ALA A 244 -27.69 -11.51 7.11
C ALA A 244 -28.06 -12.50 5.98
N VAL A 245 -27.07 -13.14 5.38
CA VAL A 245 -27.26 -14.08 4.27
C VAL A 245 -26.83 -15.47 4.70
N ALA A 246 -27.68 -16.47 4.47
CA ALA A 246 -27.31 -17.87 4.68
C ALA A 246 -26.17 -18.25 3.71
N ARG A 247 -25.11 -18.82 4.26
CA ARG A 247 -23.90 -19.24 3.52
C ARG A 247 -23.49 -20.65 3.94
N PRO A 248 -22.78 -21.42 3.09
CA PRO A 248 -22.48 -21.11 1.69
C PRO A 248 -23.68 -21.33 0.77
N ARG A 249 -23.70 -20.67 -0.39
CA ARG A 249 -24.70 -20.84 -1.44
C ARG A 249 -24.24 -21.89 -2.46
N THR A 250 -25.18 -22.41 -3.25
CA THR A 250 -24.85 -23.25 -4.38
C THR A 250 -25.32 -22.57 -5.67
N PRO A 251 -24.42 -22.23 -6.60
CA PRO A 251 -22.95 -22.39 -6.54
C PRO A 251 -22.29 -21.52 -5.47
N LEU A 252 -21.11 -21.96 -4.96
CA LEU A 252 -20.27 -21.14 -4.07
C LEU A 252 -19.81 -19.89 -4.83
N ARG A 253 -20.08 -18.73 -4.29
CA ARG A 253 -19.78 -17.45 -4.93
C ARG A 253 -18.45 -16.90 -4.42
N LEU A 254 -17.44 -16.97 -5.27
CA LEU A 254 -16.12 -16.41 -5.00
C LEU A 254 -16.05 -14.96 -5.50
N GLY A 255 -15.41 -14.08 -4.75
CA GLY A 255 -15.11 -12.71 -5.16
C GLY A 255 -13.60 -12.46 -5.20
N PHE A 256 -13.15 -11.73 -6.20
CA PHE A 256 -11.86 -11.05 -6.21
C PHE A 256 -12.14 -9.55 -6.23
N CYS A 257 -11.45 -8.77 -5.39
CA CYS A 257 -11.60 -7.32 -5.34
C CYS A 257 -10.22 -6.65 -5.29
N GLY A 258 -9.90 -5.83 -6.30
CA GLY A 258 -8.64 -5.10 -6.31
C GLY A 258 -8.18 -4.67 -7.70
N VAL A 259 -6.97 -4.10 -7.75
CA VAL A 259 -6.32 -3.75 -9.01
C VAL A 259 -6.02 -5.02 -9.79
N LEU A 260 -6.41 -5.04 -11.07
CA LEU A 260 -6.12 -6.16 -11.97
C LEU A 260 -4.66 -6.09 -12.45
N SER A 261 -3.75 -6.53 -11.60
CA SER A 261 -2.31 -6.51 -11.85
C SER A 261 -1.69 -7.90 -11.76
N PRO A 262 -0.52 -8.14 -12.39
CA PRO A 262 0.17 -9.42 -12.32
C PRO A 262 0.43 -9.92 -10.90
N TRP A 263 0.74 -9.02 -9.96
CA TRP A 263 1.07 -9.36 -8.58
C TRP A 263 -0.13 -9.51 -7.64
N LYS A 264 -1.29 -8.91 -7.95
CA LYS A 264 -2.57 -9.26 -7.29
C LYS A 264 -3.14 -10.56 -7.84
N ALA A 265 -2.66 -10.97 -8.98
CA ALA A 265 -2.75 -12.29 -9.60
C ALA A 265 -4.15 -12.91 -9.74
N PRO A 266 -5.21 -12.17 -10.16
CA PRO A 266 -6.52 -12.79 -10.42
C PRO A 266 -6.47 -13.93 -11.45
N HIS A 267 -5.43 -14.00 -12.29
CA HIS A 267 -5.23 -15.10 -13.24
C HIS A 267 -5.05 -16.46 -12.54
N ILE A 268 -4.52 -16.49 -11.31
CA ILE A 268 -4.40 -17.72 -10.53
C ILE A 268 -5.79 -18.22 -10.10
N ALA A 269 -6.70 -17.31 -9.72
CA ALA A 269 -8.08 -17.67 -9.42
C ALA A 269 -8.81 -18.21 -10.66
N VAL A 270 -8.60 -17.59 -11.83
CA VAL A 270 -9.14 -18.09 -13.12
C VAL A 270 -8.60 -19.49 -13.43
N ALA A 271 -7.30 -19.72 -13.25
CA ALA A 271 -6.68 -21.01 -13.48
C ALA A 271 -7.18 -22.10 -12.51
N ALA A 272 -7.35 -21.74 -11.22
CA ALA A 272 -7.81 -22.67 -10.18
C ALA A 272 -9.21 -23.23 -10.47
N LEU A 273 -10.12 -22.43 -11.05
CA LEU A 273 -11.48 -22.89 -11.35
C LEU A 273 -11.54 -24.10 -12.27
N ARG A 274 -10.50 -24.31 -13.11
CA ARG A 274 -10.43 -25.50 -13.99
C ARG A 274 -10.32 -26.82 -13.22
N ALA A 275 -9.77 -26.77 -12.01
CA ALA A 275 -9.56 -27.96 -11.16
C ALA A 275 -10.62 -28.11 -10.06
N VAL A 276 -11.40 -27.07 -9.76
CA VAL A 276 -12.41 -27.08 -8.68
C VAL A 276 -13.60 -27.95 -9.06
N LYS A 277 -13.94 -28.92 -8.19
CA LYS A 277 -15.04 -29.88 -8.39
C LYS A 277 -16.42 -29.36 -7.99
N PRO A 278 -16.60 -28.65 -6.83
CA PRO A 278 -17.91 -28.12 -6.46
C PRO A 278 -18.42 -27.08 -7.47
N PRO A 279 -19.76 -26.89 -7.55
CA PRO A 279 -20.30 -25.77 -8.30
C PRO A 279 -19.81 -24.45 -7.70
N VAL A 280 -19.04 -23.69 -8.48
CA VAL A 280 -18.49 -22.40 -8.07
C VAL A 280 -18.74 -21.33 -9.13
N ALA A 281 -18.82 -20.07 -8.72
CA ALA A 281 -18.82 -18.91 -9.60
C ALA A 281 -17.79 -17.89 -9.08
N LEU A 282 -17.05 -17.24 -9.96
CA LEU A 282 -16.07 -16.22 -9.62
C LEU A 282 -16.49 -14.88 -10.21
N ARG A 283 -16.61 -13.87 -9.35
CA ARG A 283 -16.83 -12.50 -9.75
C ARG A 283 -15.57 -11.67 -9.49
N ILE A 284 -15.04 -11.06 -10.55
CA ILE A 284 -13.81 -10.26 -10.50
C ILE A 284 -14.19 -8.78 -10.53
N HIS A 285 -13.91 -8.08 -9.41
CA HIS A 285 -14.08 -6.65 -9.25
C HIS A 285 -12.73 -5.94 -9.37
N GLY A 286 -12.65 -4.99 -10.30
CA GLY A 286 -11.47 -4.17 -10.56
C GLY A 286 -11.67 -3.34 -11.82
N ARG A 287 -10.86 -2.29 -12.00
CA ARG A 287 -10.91 -1.50 -13.24
C ARG A 287 -10.49 -2.34 -14.42
N LEU A 288 -11.32 -2.38 -15.46
CA LEU A 288 -11.06 -3.12 -16.69
C LEU A 288 -10.25 -2.29 -17.70
N GLU A 289 -10.21 -0.99 -17.52
CA GLU A 289 -9.49 -0.02 -18.34
C GLU A 289 -8.41 0.63 -17.48
N GLU A 290 -7.27 -0.03 -17.34
CA GLU A 290 -6.10 0.45 -16.62
C GLU A 290 -4.91 0.41 -17.59
N PRO A 291 -4.47 1.57 -18.12
CA PRO A 291 -3.44 1.63 -19.15
C PRO A 291 -2.15 0.89 -18.80
N MET A 292 -1.73 0.96 -17.53
CA MET A 292 -0.52 0.30 -17.04
C MET A 292 -0.60 -1.23 -17.15
N PHE A 293 -1.81 -1.81 -17.10
CA PHE A 293 -2.02 -3.26 -17.10
C PHE A 293 -2.90 -3.74 -18.27
N ALA A 294 -3.02 -2.95 -19.34
CA ALA A 294 -3.90 -3.25 -20.47
C ALA A 294 -3.64 -4.63 -21.07
N ASP A 295 -2.38 -4.98 -21.32
CA ASP A 295 -1.99 -6.28 -21.90
C ASP A 295 -2.32 -7.43 -20.94
N TYR A 296 -2.04 -7.25 -19.65
CA TYR A 296 -2.36 -8.25 -18.62
C TYR A 296 -3.87 -8.47 -18.49
N ILE A 297 -4.66 -7.39 -18.47
CA ILE A 297 -6.13 -7.46 -18.41
C ILE A 297 -6.69 -8.12 -19.66
N GLY A 298 -6.12 -7.82 -20.83
CA GLY A 298 -6.47 -8.49 -22.09
C GLY A 298 -6.24 -10.00 -22.03
N ALA A 299 -5.06 -10.43 -21.58
CA ALA A 299 -4.72 -11.84 -21.39
C ALA A 299 -5.62 -12.54 -20.35
N LEU A 300 -5.90 -11.86 -19.22
CA LEU A 300 -6.80 -12.37 -18.17
C LEU A 300 -8.20 -12.62 -18.70
N ARG A 301 -8.76 -11.68 -19.47
CA ARG A 301 -10.08 -11.82 -20.09
C ARG A 301 -10.11 -12.94 -21.13
N ALA A 302 -9.05 -13.06 -21.93
CA ALA A 302 -8.92 -14.15 -22.91
C ALA A 302 -8.87 -15.52 -22.22
N ALA A 303 -8.16 -15.65 -21.10
CA ALA A 303 -8.06 -16.89 -20.32
C ALA A 303 -9.41 -17.30 -19.68
N ALA A 304 -10.29 -16.35 -19.41
CA ALA A 304 -11.60 -16.57 -18.79
C ALA A 304 -12.75 -16.69 -19.80
N LYS A 305 -12.51 -16.43 -21.09
CA LYS A 305 -13.53 -16.20 -22.13
C LYS A 305 -14.57 -17.33 -22.25
N ASP A 306 -14.11 -18.58 -22.16
CA ASP A 306 -14.95 -19.76 -22.40
C ASP A 306 -15.47 -20.41 -21.10
N ASP A 307 -15.26 -19.77 -19.94
CA ASP A 307 -15.75 -20.25 -18.65
C ASP A 307 -16.90 -19.38 -18.14
N ALA A 308 -18.13 -19.85 -18.34
CA ALA A 308 -19.35 -19.13 -17.93
C ALA A 308 -19.46 -18.92 -16.40
N ARG A 309 -18.61 -19.56 -15.60
CA ARG A 309 -18.54 -19.35 -14.14
C ARG A 309 -17.87 -18.03 -13.76
N ILE A 310 -17.15 -17.38 -14.69
CA ILE A 310 -16.32 -16.21 -14.44
C ILE A 310 -17.01 -14.95 -14.98
N THR A 311 -17.16 -13.94 -14.13
CA THR A 311 -17.76 -12.65 -14.51
C THR A 311 -16.84 -11.51 -14.10
N PHE A 312 -16.56 -10.60 -15.03
CA PHE A 312 -15.87 -9.33 -14.76
C PHE A 312 -16.92 -8.26 -14.44
N ALA A 313 -16.98 -7.85 -13.18
CA ALA A 313 -18.00 -6.94 -12.66
C ALA A 313 -17.59 -5.44 -12.69
N GLY A 314 -16.33 -5.15 -13.05
CA GLY A 314 -15.79 -3.78 -13.00
C GLY A 314 -15.48 -3.31 -11.59
N ALA A 315 -15.07 -2.04 -11.48
CA ALA A 315 -14.82 -1.41 -10.19
C ALA A 315 -16.14 -1.06 -9.49
N TYR A 316 -16.09 -0.96 -8.16
CA TYR A 316 -17.20 -0.49 -7.33
C TYR A 316 -16.75 0.67 -6.44
N ASP A 317 -17.69 1.49 -6.02
CA ASP A 317 -17.48 2.56 -5.08
C ASP A 317 -17.69 2.11 -3.62
N ALA A 318 -17.31 2.98 -2.68
CA ALA A 318 -17.44 2.67 -1.25
C ALA A 318 -18.89 2.41 -0.80
N LYS A 319 -19.90 2.97 -1.50
CA LYS A 319 -21.32 2.78 -1.16
C LYS A 319 -21.82 1.40 -1.55
N ALA A 320 -21.28 0.85 -2.65
CA ALA A 320 -21.62 -0.48 -3.12
C ALA A 320 -20.86 -1.60 -2.38
N ALA A 321 -19.82 -1.28 -1.62
CA ALA A 321 -18.94 -2.26 -0.99
C ALA A 321 -19.70 -3.29 -0.14
N SER A 322 -20.62 -2.87 0.72
CA SER A 322 -21.44 -3.79 1.54
C SER A 322 -22.20 -4.80 0.70
N GLN A 323 -22.79 -4.36 -0.43
CA GLN A 323 -23.53 -5.24 -1.32
C GLN A 323 -22.58 -6.20 -2.06
N VAL A 324 -21.40 -5.72 -2.49
CA VAL A 324 -20.39 -6.56 -3.16
C VAL A 324 -19.97 -7.72 -2.24
N PHE A 325 -19.69 -7.44 -0.96
CA PHE A 325 -19.35 -8.50 0.01
C PHE A 325 -20.56 -9.36 0.39
N ALA A 326 -21.78 -8.81 0.40
CA ALA A 326 -22.98 -9.61 0.62
C ALA A 326 -23.25 -10.63 -0.50
N ASP A 327 -22.80 -10.33 -1.71
CA ASP A 327 -23.00 -11.19 -2.88
C ASP A 327 -21.96 -12.31 -3.01
N MET A 328 -20.91 -12.36 -2.20
CA MET A 328 -19.92 -13.42 -2.22
C MET A 328 -19.98 -14.31 -0.97
N ASP A 329 -19.52 -15.56 -1.09
CA ASP A 329 -19.40 -16.52 0.00
C ASP A 329 -17.96 -16.62 0.50
N ALA A 330 -16.97 -16.32 -0.34
CA ALA A 330 -15.57 -16.20 0.05
C ALA A 330 -14.86 -15.16 -0.82
N LEU A 331 -13.95 -14.40 -0.22
CA LEU A 331 -13.02 -13.52 -0.95
C LEU A 331 -11.76 -14.31 -1.30
N VAL A 332 -11.28 -14.19 -2.53
CA VAL A 332 -10.02 -14.80 -2.99
C VAL A 332 -8.96 -13.70 -3.14
N VAL A 333 -7.82 -13.85 -2.46
CA VAL A 333 -6.67 -12.92 -2.48
C VAL A 333 -5.43 -13.69 -2.90
N PRO A 334 -5.25 -13.95 -4.22
CA PRO A 334 -4.20 -14.84 -4.74
C PRO A 334 -2.88 -14.11 -5.00
N SER A 335 -2.59 -13.06 -4.24
CA SER A 335 -1.43 -12.19 -4.43
C SER A 335 -0.12 -12.97 -4.46
N THR A 336 0.76 -12.63 -5.41
CA THR A 336 2.11 -13.19 -5.54
C THR A 336 3.19 -12.25 -5.02
N TRP A 337 2.80 -11.10 -4.49
CA TRP A 337 3.68 -10.16 -3.80
C TRP A 337 3.35 -10.10 -2.31
N TYR A 338 4.23 -9.49 -1.53
CA TYR A 338 3.97 -9.26 -0.11
C TYR A 338 2.83 -8.26 0.07
N GLU A 339 1.76 -8.70 0.68
CA GLU A 339 0.70 -7.81 1.19
C GLU A 339 1.02 -7.44 2.63
N ASN A 340 0.77 -6.19 3.00
CA ASN A 340 0.80 -5.80 4.42
C ASN A 340 -0.48 -6.29 5.11
N THR A 341 -1.57 -5.57 4.93
CA THR A 341 -2.93 -6.00 5.29
C THR A 341 -3.88 -5.31 4.32
N PRO A 342 -4.31 -5.97 3.24
CA PRO A 342 -5.22 -5.35 2.28
C PRO A 342 -6.54 -4.99 2.93
N PHE A 343 -7.03 -3.76 2.73
CA PHE A 343 -8.34 -3.31 3.26
C PHE A 343 -9.48 -4.24 2.87
N VAL A 344 -9.43 -4.79 1.66
CA VAL A 344 -10.43 -5.74 1.16
C VAL A 344 -10.57 -7.00 2.04
N VAL A 345 -9.49 -7.42 2.71
CA VAL A 345 -9.51 -8.52 3.68
C VAL A 345 -10.28 -8.10 4.95
N LEU A 346 -9.99 -6.90 5.46
CA LEU A 346 -10.69 -6.36 6.63
C LEU A 346 -12.17 -6.13 6.31
N GLU A 347 -12.49 -5.63 5.13
CA GLU A 347 -13.85 -5.43 4.63
C GLU A 347 -14.61 -6.76 4.51
N ALA A 348 -13.96 -7.81 4.00
CA ALA A 348 -14.53 -9.15 3.95
C ALA A 348 -14.85 -9.68 5.36
N PHE A 349 -13.92 -9.54 6.31
CA PHE A 349 -14.14 -9.97 7.69
C PHE A 349 -15.28 -9.19 8.35
N ALA A 350 -15.34 -7.86 8.16
CA ALA A 350 -16.45 -7.05 8.65
C ALA A 350 -17.80 -7.49 8.09
N ALA A 351 -17.84 -7.90 6.82
CA ALA A 351 -19.02 -8.47 6.18
C ALA A 351 -19.35 -9.92 6.62
N GLY A 352 -18.48 -10.57 7.40
CA GLY A 352 -18.61 -11.99 7.76
C GLY A 352 -18.29 -12.92 6.59
N VAL A 353 -17.36 -12.54 5.70
CA VAL A 353 -16.93 -13.30 4.52
C VAL A 353 -15.56 -13.89 4.78
N PRO A 354 -15.36 -15.22 4.73
CA PRO A 354 -14.07 -15.85 4.84
C PRO A 354 -13.15 -15.48 3.67
N VAL A 355 -11.84 -15.53 3.92
CA VAL A 355 -10.83 -15.16 2.95
C VAL A 355 -9.98 -16.37 2.57
N ILE A 356 -9.84 -16.63 1.27
CA ILE A 356 -8.90 -17.63 0.73
C ILE A 356 -7.71 -16.85 0.19
N ALA A 357 -6.57 -16.94 0.85
CA ALA A 357 -5.42 -16.08 0.57
C ALA A 357 -4.14 -16.87 0.31
N SER A 358 -3.23 -16.26 -0.43
CA SER A 358 -1.84 -16.72 -0.52
C SER A 358 -1.20 -16.72 0.86
N ASP A 359 -0.47 -17.80 1.19
CA ASP A 359 0.32 -17.94 2.42
C ASP A 359 1.58 -17.09 2.31
N LEU A 360 1.43 -15.75 2.40
CA LEU A 360 2.49 -14.80 2.10
C LEU A 360 2.33 -13.48 2.86
N GLY A 361 3.45 -12.96 3.38
CA GLY A 361 3.51 -11.63 3.99
C GLY A 361 2.51 -11.43 5.13
N GLY A 362 1.92 -10.25 5.22
CA GLY A 362 0.93 -9.90 6.24
C GLY A 362 -0.39 -10.67 6.13
N LEU A 363 -0.67 -11.35 5.01
CA LEU A 363 -1.86 -12.20 4.89
C LEU A 363 -1.85 -13.34 5.91
N ARG A 364 -0.67 -13.92 6.20
CA ARG A 364 -0.49 -14.96 7.24
C ARG A 364 -0.89 -14.51 8.65
N GLU A 365 -0.84 -13.22 8.92
CA GLU A 365 -1.16 -12.69 10.25
C GLU A 365 -2.67 -12.53 10.46
N VAL A 366 -3.40 -12.25 9.38
CA VAL A 366 -4.82 -11.93 9.46
C VAL A 366 -5.72 -13.09 9.05
N VAL A 367 -5.28 -13.94 8.10
CA VAL A 367 -6.03 -15.13 7.69
C VAL A 367 -5.59 -16.32 8.52
N ARG A 368 -6.53 -16.89 9.28
CA ARG A 368 -6.31 -18.06 10.15
C ARG A 368 -7.01 -19.26 9.57
N GLU A 369 -6.20 -20.27 9.17
CA GLU A 369 -6.70 -21.54 8.61
C GLU A 369 -7.77 -22.16 9.51
N GLY A 370 -8.93 -22.47 8.95
CA GLY A 370 -10.03 -23.11 9.65
C GLY A 370 -10.87 -22.22 10.55
N HIS A 371 -10.54 -20.91 10.70
CA HIS A 371 -11.27 -19.95 11.54
C HIS A 371 -11.97 -18.87 10.71
N ASN A 372 -11.20 -18.08 9.98
CA ASN A 372 -11.73 -16.97 9.16
C ASN A 372 -11.34 -17.09 7.70
N GLY A 373 -10.70 -18.18 7.31
CA GLY A 373 -10.28 -18.39 5.94
C GLY A 373 -9.39 -19.62 5.73
N ALA A 374 -8.83 -19.72 4.53
CA ALA A 374 -7.88 -20.75 4.13
C ALA A 374 -6.65 -20.13 3.50
N LEU A 375 -5.50 -20.74 3.73
CA LEU A 375 -4.24 -20.35 3.11
C LEU A 375 -3.83 -21.39 2.05
N PHE A 376 -3.13 -20.91 1.00
CA PHE A 376 -2.55 -21.76 -0.04
C PHE A 376 -1.19 -21.20 -0.48
N PRO A 377 -0.28 -22.03 -1.03
CA PRO A 377 1.03 -21.56 -1.49
C PRO A 377 0.89 -20.47 -2.59
N ALA A 378 1.59 -19.36 -2.44
CA ALA A 378 1.52 -18.26 -3.41
C ALA A 378 1.91 -18.75 -4.83
N GLY A 379 1.11 -18.39 -5.83
CA GLY A 379 1.33 -18.81 -7.21
C GLY A 379 0.75 -20.19 -7.58
N ASP A 380 0.28 -20.96 -6.60
CA ASP A 380 -0.21 -22.32 -6.83
C ASP A 380 -1.73 -22.37 -7.08
N ALA A 381 -2.12 -22.49 -8.35
CA ALA A 381 -3.51 -22.60 -8.73
C ALA A 381 -4.18 -23.93 -8.25
N GLN A 382 -3.42 -25.02 -8.11
CA GLN A 382 -3.93 -26.28 -7.59
C GLN A 382 -4.15 -26.19 -6.07
N GLY A 383 -3.21 -25.56 -5.36
CA GLY A 383 -3.35 -25.25 -3.94
C GLY A 383 -4.56 -24.34 -3.67
N LEU A 384 -4.80 -23.34 -4.53
CA LEU A 384 -6.00 -22.50 -4.45
C LEU A 384 -7.26 -23.31 -4.70
N ALA A 385 -7.31 -24.21 -5.70
CA ALA A 385 -8.45 -25.08 -5.96
C ALA A 385 -8.78 -25.93 -4.73
N ALA A 386 -7.77 -26.56 -4.12
CA ALA A 386 -7.94 -27.34 -2.89
C ALA A 386 -8.44 -26.48 -1.71
N ALA A 387 -7.96 -25.22 -1.58
CA ALA A 387 -8.44 -24.31 -0.56
C ALA A 387 -9.92 -23.92 -0.77
N ILE A 388 -10.34 -23.67 -2.01
CA ILE A 388 -11.75 -23.43 -2.37
C ILE A 388 -12.61 -24.64 -1.99
N GLU A 389 -12.16 -25.87 -2.28
CA GLU A 389 -12.88 -27.09 -1.93
C GLU A 389 -13.01 -27.27 -0.41
N ARG A 390 -11.94 -26.94 0.36
CA ARG A 390 -12.01 -26.95 1.83
C ARG A 390 -13.06 -25.97 2.37
N VAL A 391 -13.13 -24.77 1.80
CA VAL A 391 -14.14 -23.76 2.19
C VAL A 391 -15.54 -24.24 1.85
N ALA A 392 -15.75 -24.79 0.64
CA ALA A 392 -17.05 -25.32 0.22
C ALA A 392 -17.56 -26.46 1.12
N ALA A 393 -16.65 -27.27 1.67
CA ALA A 393 -16.98 -28.42 2.51
C ALA A 393 -17.24 -28.09 4.00
N ARG A 394 -17.02 -26.86 4.43
CA ARG A 394 -17.06 -26.46 5.86
C ARG A 394 -18.03 -25.31 6.14
N PRO A 395 -19.34 -25.60 6.34
CA PRO A 395 -20.35 -24.56 6.64
C PRO A 395 -20.03 -23.72 7.89
N GLN A 396 -19.32 -24.28 8.88
CA GLN A 396 -18.95 -23.60 10.14
C GLN A 396 -18.05 -22.38 9.94
N TRP A 397 -17.37 -22.23 8.78
CA TRP A 397 -16.59 -21.04 8.49
C TRP A 397 -17.42 -19.77 8.30
N PHE A 398 -18.72 -19.95 8.20
CA PHE A 398 -19.69 -18.88 8.04
C PHE A 398 -20.36 -18.49 9.36
N ASP A 399 -20.00 -19.13 10.48
CA ASP A 399 -20.53 -18.83 11.79
C ASP A 399 -19.97 -17.52 12.35
N ALA A 400 -20.82 -16.81 13.13
CA ALA A 400 -20.58 -15.45 13.57
C ALA A 400 -19.28 -15.24 14.38
N ASP A 401 -18.82 -16.27 15.08
CA ASP A 401 -17.70 -16.22 16.02
C ASP A 401 -16.32 -16.44 15.36
N GLY A 402 -16.30 -16.87 14.10
CA GLY A 402 -15.07 -17.17 13.35
C GLY A 402 -14.28 -15.94 12.91
N PHE A 403 -14.93 -14.77 12.87
CA PHE A 403 -14.29 -13.54 12.42
C PHE A 403 -13.78 -12.76 13.61
N ALA A 404 -12.45 -12.62 13.73
CA ALA A 404 -11.85 -11.74 14.72
C ALA A 404 -12.41 -10.32 14.57
N ALA A 405 -12.56 -9.61 15.69
CA ALA A 405 -12.94 -8.22 15.64
C ALA A 405 -11.98 -7.45 14.71
N VAL A 406 -12.52 -6.85 13.66
CA VAL A 406 -11.73 -6.03 12.75
C VAL A 406 -11.23 -4.82 13.52
N PRO A 407 -9.92 -4.51 13.50
CA PRO A 407 -9.40 -3.33 14.16
C PRO A 407 -10.13 -2.07 13.70
N THR A 408 -10.30 -1.10 14.60
CA THR A 408 -10.82 0.22 14.26
C THR A 408 -9.69 1.23 14.14
N ASN A 409 -9.88 2.27 13.34
CA ASN A 409 -8.91 3.35 13.22
C ASN A 409 -8.69 4.08 14.54
N ALA A 410 -9.72 4.14 15.43
CA ALA A 410 -9.64 4.74 16.75
C ALA A 410 -8.55 4.14 17.63
N ALA A 411 -8.50 2.80 17.72
CA ALA A 411 -7.48 2.10 18.51
C ALA A 411 -6.04 2.36 18.02
N GLY A 412 -5.87 2.49 16.70
CA GLY A 412 -4.59 2.87 16.10
C GLY A 412 -4.26 4.33 16.35
N TYR A 413 -5.25 5.22 16.26
CA TYR A 413 -5.05 6.66 16.42
C TYR A 413 -4.57 7.05 17.83
N ASP A 414 -5.07 6.40 18.86
CA ASP A 414 -4.61 6.64 20.25
C ASP A 414 -3.09 6.42 20.38
N ARG A 415 -2.54 5.41 19.69
CA ARG A 415 -1.10 5.12 19.65
C ARG A 415 -0.33 6.22 18.91
N PHE A 416 -0.85 6.69 17.78
CA PHE A 416 -0.25 7.82 17.04
C PHE A 416 -0.29 9.09 17.88
N ARG A 417 -1.40 9.37 18.54
CA ARG A 417 -1.59 10.56 19.39
C ARG A 417 -0.60 10.59 20.54
N ALA A 418 -0.34 9.44 21.18
CA ALA A 418 0.70 9.31 22.19
C ALA A 418 2.09 9.65 21.61
N ALA A 419 2.42 9.14 20.43
CA ALA A 419 3.68 9.48 19.76
C ALA A 419 3.79 10.95 19.38
N TYR A 420 2.70 11.60 18.96
CA TYR A 420 2.68 13.04 18.69
C TYR A 420 2.93 13.86 19.97
N ALA A 421 2.41 13.42 21.11
CA ALA A 421 2.61 14.09 22.41
C ALA A 421 4.02 13.83 23.01
N GLY A 422 4.75 12.82 22.51
CA GLY A 422 6.06 12.47 23.05
C GLY A 422 6.04 11.46 24.19
N SER A 423 4.91 10.79 24.38
CA SER A 423 4.69 9.77 25.42
C SER A 423 5.20 8.40 24.97
#